data_60c092dcd3bb0ed01dab0b9bd6cd4913
#
_entry.id   60c092dcd3bb0ed01dab0b9bd6cd4913
#
_cell.length_a   1.000
_cell.length_b   1.000
_cell.length_c   1.000
_cell.angle_alpha   90.00
_cell.angle_beta   90.00
_cell.angle_gamma   90.00
#
_symmetry.space_group_name_H-M   'P 1'
#
loop_
_entity.id
_entity.type
_entity.pdbx_description
1 polymer ?
#
loop_
_entity_poly.entity_id
_entity_poly.type
_entity_poly.pdbx_seq_one_letter_code
_entity_poly.pdbx_strand_id
1 'polypeptide(L)'
;MNQQRIAGALMGAFIGDALGLGCHWYYDLDELCRDYGQVTGYTQPKAGRYHAGMSAGQLSQAGLIQVMLMQSVVAQGEYVDADFTRRLDDDLFPQLDGTPMTGPGGYTNQSLREAWRCRVEHKLSWSQTSGAADTFESAERAIVLAARYAHSPAKLAHSVVANTQLTQNDPAIMAMSLAFAAVLGQLIKGEKMRPEISMTLMGLVKKIGRAS
;
A
#
# COMPACT_ATOMS: atom_id res chain seq x y z
N MET A 1 -22.30 -1.15 9.04
CA MET A 1 -20.93 -1.48 8.55
C MET A 1 -20.47 -2.74 9.28
N ASN A 2 -19.90 -3.70 8.58
CA ASN A 2 -19.34 -4.89 9.24
C ASN A 2 -17.96 -4.56 9.81
N GLN A 3 -17.91 -4.03 11.03
CA GLN A 3 -16.66 -3.59 11.69
C GLN A 3 -15.62 -4.71 11.79
N GLN A 4 -16.06 -5.96 12.01
CA GLN A 4 -15.15 -7.10 12.08
C GLN A 4 -14.43 -7.35 10.74
N ARG A 5 -15.10 -7.17 9.59
CA ARG A 5 -14.49 -7.36 8.28
C ARG A 5 -13.53 -6.22 7.93
N ILE A 6 -13.86 -4.99 8.33
CA ILE A 6 -12.94 -3.85 8.19
C ILE A 6 -11.69 -4.08 9.03
N ALA A 7 -11.86 -4.45 10.31
CA ALA A 7 -10.73 -4.77 11.19
C ALA A 7 -9.92 -5.94 10.64
N GLY A 8 -10.58 -6.99 10.13
CA GLY A 8 -9.92 -8.13 9.49
C GLY A 8 -9.10 -7.76 8.26
N ALA A 9 -9.59 -6.85 7.41
CA ALA A 9 -8.85 -6.38 6.25
C ALA A 9 -7.58 -5.60 6.64
N LEU A 10 -7.71 -4.65 7.59
CA LEU A 10 -6.59 -3.84 8.07
C LEU A 10 -5.57 -4.69 8.85
N MET A 11 -6.03 -5.50 9.79
CA MET A 11 -5.14 -6.39 10.56
C MET A 11 -4.47 -7.43 9.67
N GLY A 12 -5.21 -7.99 8.68
CA GLY A 12 -4.65 -8.92 7.72
C GLY A 12 -3.53 -8.31 6.88
N ALA A 13 -3.66 -7.04 6.51
CA ALA A 13 -2.61 -6.32 5.80
C ALA A 13 -1.33 -6.17 6.67
N PHE A 14 -1.47 -5.70 7.91
CA PHE A 14 -0.33 -5.54 8.81
C PHE A 14 0.31 -6.86 9.22
N ILE A 15 -0.50 -7.89 9.49
CA ILE A 15 -0.01 -9.23 9.80
C ILE A 15 0.74 -9.80 8.59
N GLY A 16 0.19 -9.65 7.37
CA GLY A 16 0.81 -10.13 6.14
C GLY A 16 2.14 -9.43 5.85
N ASP A 17 2.18 -8.11 6.00
CA ASP A 17 3.40 -7.31 5.85
C ASP A 17 4.49 -7.77 6.84
N ALA A 18 4.17 -7.86 8.12
CA ALA A 18 5.10 -8.28 9.16
C ALA A 18 5.53 -9.75 9.01
N LEU A 19 4.64 -10.64 8.53
CA LEU A 19 4.94 -12.05 8.29
C LEU A 19 5.90 -12.22 7.11
N GLY A 20 5.72 -11.41 6.06
CA GLY A 20 6.58 -11.42 4.89
C GLY A 20 7.97 -10.84 5.11
N LEU A 21 8.14 -9.97 6.11
CA LEU A 21 9.33 -9.13 6.28
C LEU A 21 10.65 -9.91 6.33
N GLY A 22 10.71 -10.97 7.13
CA GLY A 22 11.94 -11.71 7.35
C GLY A 22 12.40 -12.50 6.13
N CYS A 23 11.46 -13.11 5.42
CA CYS A 23 11.70 -13.94 4.26
C CYS A 23 11.54 -13.20 2.91
N HIS A 24 11.47 -11.87 2.93
CA HIS A 24 11.27 -11.05 1.74
C HIS A 24 12.46 -11.12 0.78
N TRP A 25 12.15 -11.18 -0.53
CA TRP A 25 13.12 -11.19 -1.63
C TRP A 25 14.12 -12.35 -1.62
N TYR A 26 13.65 -13.55 -1.31
CA TYR A 26 14.34 -14.79 -1.65
C TYR A 26 13.91 -15.26 -3.04
N TYR A 27 14.79 -15.16 -4.01
CA TYR A 27 14.53 -15.64 -5.39
C TYR A 27 14.92 -17.10 -5.57
N ASP A 28 15.81 -17.62 -4.73
CA ASP A 28 16.19 -19.02 -4.65
C ASP A 28 15.38 -19.70 -3.54
N LEU A 29 14.51 -20.63 -3.93
CA LEU A 29 13.62 -21.34 -3.01
C LEU A 29 14.39 -22.31 -2.10
N ASP A 30 15.52 -22.89 -2.55
CA ASP A 30 16.34 -23.76 -1.73
C ASP A 30 17.06 -22.95 -0.65
N GLU A 31 17.49 -21.73 -0.99
CA GLU A 31 18.05 -20.80 -0.01
C GLU A 31 17.01 -20.37 1.01
N LEU A 32 15.80 -20.02 0.57
CA LEU A 32 14.68 -19.69 1.46
C LEU A 32 14.37 -20.85 2.42
N CYS A 33 14.31 -22.07 1.87
CA CYS A 33 14.04 -23.26 2.67
C CYS A 33 15.16 -23.56 3.69
N ARG A 34 16.42 -23.38 3.31
CA ARG A 34 17.55 -23.53 4.25
C ARG A 34 17.49 -22.51 5.39
N ASP A 35 17.13 -21.27 5.08
CA ASP A 35 17.19 -20.17 6.02
C ASP A 35 16.00 -20.15 7.00
N TYR A 36 14.82 -20.55 6.53
CA TYR A 36 13.57 -20.41 7.29
C TYR A 36 12.72 -21.68 7.35
N GLY A 37 12.98 -22.66 6.48
CA GLY A 37 12.10 -23.83 6.38
C GLY A 37 10.66 -23.43 6.00
N GLN A 38 9.68 -24.06 6.64
CA GLN A 38 8.28 -23.67 6.51
C GLN A 38 7.99 -22.46 7.41
N VAL A 39 7.68 -21.32 6.82
CA VAL A 39 7.35 -20.09 7.54
C VAL A 39 5.95 -20.22 8.15
N THR A 40 5.87 -20.31 9.47
CA THR A 40 4.63 -20.44 10.23
C THR A 40 4.40 -19.28 11.21
N GLY A 41 5.29 -18.28 11.23
CA GLY A 41 5.25 -17.14 12.13
C GLY A 41 6.20 -16.03 11.66
N TYR A 42 6.28 -14.97 12.44
CA TYR A 42 7.20 -13.88 12.15
C TYR A 42 8.65 -14.35 12.22
N THR A 43 9.43 -13.98 11.22
CA THR A 43 10.82 -14.39 11.08
C THR A 43 11.77 -13.19 11.13
N GLN A 44 12.95 -13.40 11.70
CA GLN A 44 14.00 -12.39 11.77
C GLN A 44 14.69 -12.26 10.40
N PRO A 45 14.75 -11.06 9.80
CA PRO A 45 15.55 -10.86 8.59
C PRO A 45 17.01 -11.24 8.78
N LYS A 46 17.59 -11.97 7.82
CA LYS A 46 18.98 -12.38 7.86
C LYS A 46 19.93 -11.23 7.52
N ALA A 47 21.14 -11.28 8.02
CA ALA A 47 22.20 -10.36 7.65
C ALA A 47 22.43 -10.36 6.13
N GLY A 48 22.66 -9.19 5.54
CA GLY A 48 22.84 -9.02 4.09
C GLY A 48 21.55 -9.02 3.27
N ARG A 49 20.37 -9.12 3.89
CA ARG A 49 19.06 -8.99 3.23
C ARG A 49 18.50 -7.58 3.36
N TYR A 50 17.50 -7.25 2.54
CA TYR A 50 16.91 -5.90 2.43
C TYR A 50 16.35 -5.33 3.74
N HIS A 51 15.92 -6.20 4.64
CA HIS A 51 15.40 -5.80 5.96
C HIS A 51 16.34 -6.16 7.10
N ALA A 52 17.64 -6.40 6.81
CA ALA A 52 18.64 -6.70 7.83
C ALA A 52 18.66 -5.61 8.92
N GLY A 53 18.71 -6.04 10.18
CA GLY A 53 18.66 -5.13 11.34
C GLY A 53 17.27 -4.89 11.90
N MET A 54 16.21 -5.25 11.19
CA MET A 54 14.85 -5.22 11.71
C MET A 54 14.53 -6.46 12.54
N SER A 55 13.57 -6.35 13.44
CA SER A 55 13.10 -7.46 14.27
C SER A 55 11.91 -8.18 13.65
N ALA A 56 11.78 -9.48 13.94
CA ALA A 56 10.60 -10.25 13.58
C ALA A 56 9.31 -9.58 14.08
N GLY A 57 8.30 -9.47 13.22
CA GLY A 57 7.01 -8.84 13.54
C GLY A 57 6.96 -7.33 13.41
N GLN A 58 8.05 -6.66 13.05
CA GLN A 58 8.01 -5.25 12.65
C GLN A 58 7.34 -5.09 11.29
N LEU A 59 6.83 -3.89 11.03
CA LEU A 59 6.27 -3.52 9.72
C LEU A 59 7.37 -3.05 8.77
N SER A 60 7.25 -3.41 7.50
CA SER A 60 8.01 -2.79 6.43
C SER A 60 7.66 -1.30 6.29
N GLN A 61 8.40 -0.56 5.47
CA GLN A 61 8.05 0.83 5.16
C GLN A 61 6.65 0.94 4.52
N ALA A 62 6.25 -0.04 3.70
CA ALA A 62 4.90 -0.09 3.12
C ALA A 62 3.83 -0.20 4.22
N GLY A 63 4.03 -1.07 5.20
CA GLY A 63 3.16 -1.17 6.37
C GLY A 63 3.12 0.12 7.19
N LEU A 64 4.26 0.77 7.40
CA LEU A 64 4.32 2.07 8.10
C LEU A 64 3.55 3.16 7.35
N ILE A 65 3.67 3.24 6.02
CA ILE A 65 2.91 4.20 5.19
C ILE A 65 1.41 3.92 5.26
N GLN A 66 0.99 2.65 5.31
CA GLN A 66 -0.41 2.30 5.54
C GLN A 66 -0.91 2.77 6.91
N VAL A 67 -0.09 2.67 7.96
CA VAL A 67 -0.41 3.22 9.30
C VAL A 67 -0.58 4.74 9.21
N MET A 68 0.32 5.45 8.54
CA MET A 68 0.23 6.91 8.37
C MET A 68 -1.04 7.31 7.62
N LEU A 69 -1.39 6.60 6.54
CA LEU A 69 -2.63 6.83 5.81
C LEU A 69 -3.86 6.54 6.67
N MET A 70 -3.86 5.45 7.44
CA MET A 70 -4.94 5.12 8.36
C MET A 70 -5.11 6.20 9.42
N GLN A 71 -4.03 6.69 10.01
CA GLN A 71 -4.05 7.79 10.97
C GLN A 71 -4.61 9.08 10.35
N SER A 72 -4.22 9.40 9.11
CA SER A 72 -4.76 10.54 8.36
C SER A 72 -6.27 10.41 8.17
N VAL A 73 -6.73 9.26 7.66
CA VAL A 73 -8.16 9.01 7.43
C VAL A 73 -8.98 9.05 8.73
N VAL A 74 -8.42 8.56 9.83
CA VAL A 74 -9.09 8.62 11.14
C VAL A 74 -9.16 10.06 11.66
N ALA A 75 -8.08 10.81 11.56
CA ALA A 75 -8.02 12.19 12.04
C ALA A 75 -8.95 13.14 11.27
N GLN A 76 -9.05 12.95 9.95
CA GLN A 76 -9.86 13.80 9.07
C GLN A 76 -11.32 13.30 8.90
N GLY A 77 -11.61 12.06 9.31
CA GLY A 77 -12.89 11.41 9.05
C GLY A 77 -13.07 10.95 7.60
N GLU A 78 -12.18 11.33 6.69
CA GLU A 78 -12.14 10.93 5.28
C GLU A 78 -10.70 11.00 4.74
N TYR A 79 -10.49 10.56 3.50
CA TYR A 79 -9.20 10.71 2.82
C TYR A 79 -9.02 12.15 2.38
N VAL A 80 -7.95 12.78 2.82
CA VAL A 80 -7.53 14.14 2.47
C VAL A 80 -6.07 14.10 2.03
N ASP A 81 -5.83 14.33 0.73
CA ASP A 81 -4.46 14.30 0.15
C ASP A 81 -3.49 15.19 0.94
N ALA A 82 -3.91 16.41 1.27
CA ALA A 82 -3.06 17.39 1.96
C ALA A 82 -2.62 16.92 3.36
N ASP A 83 -3.47 16.22 4.13
CA ASP A 83 -3.06 15.70 5.44
C ASP A 83 -2.14 14.48 5.30
N PHE A 84 -2.44 13.59 4.37
CA PHE A 84 -1.59 12.42 4.15
C PHE A 84 -0.20 12.81 3.62
N THR A 85 -0.14 13.71 2.63
CA THR A 85 1.13 14.19 2.06
C THR A 85 1.95 14.99 3.05
N ARG A 86 1.31 15.81 3.89
CA ARG A 86 1.98 16.49 5.00
C ARG A 86 2.65 15.50 5.95
N ARG A 87 1.99 14.39 6.30
CA ARG A 87 2.59 13.34 7.14
C ARG A 87 3.81 12.69 6.47
N LEU A 88 3.76 12.46 5.15
CA LEU A 88 4.92 11.97 4.42
C LEU A 88 6.08 12.99 4.47
N ASP A 89 5.78 14.28 4.24
CA ASP A 89 6.79 15.35 4.27
C ASP A 89 7.39 15.55 5.68
N ASP A 90 6.57 15.49 6.74
CA ASP A 90 6.98 15.81 8.12
C ASP A 90 7.61 14.59 8.83
N ASP A 91 7.04 13.39 8.63
CA ASP A 91 7.35 12.24 9.48
C ASP A 91 8.22 11.18 8.77
N LEU A 92 8.12 11.03 7.42
CA LEU A 92 8.84 9.99 6.69
C LEU A 92 10.02 10.53 5.89
N PHE A 93 9.80 11.53 5.05
CA PHE A 93 10.82 12.03 4.12
C PHE A 93 12.09 12.57 4.78
N PRO A 94 12.05 13.19 5.99
CA PRO A 94 13.26 13.56 6.71
C PRO A 94 14.16 12.39 7.14
N GLN A 95 13.61 11.18 7.17
CA GLN A 95 14.33 9.95 7.53
C GLN A 95 14.90 9.20 6.32
N LEU A 96 14.66 9.68 5.10
CA LEU A 96 15.11 9.08 3.84
C LEU A 96 16.27 9.90 3.25
N ASP A 97 17.12 9.23 2.48
CA ASP A 97 18.21 9.86 1.73
C ASP A 97 18.14 9.59 0.21
N GLY A 98 17.01 9.06 -0.27
CA GLY A 98 16.80 8.72 -1.68
C GLY A 98 17.41 7.40 -2.12
N THR A 99 18.12 6.68 -1.24
CA THR A 99 18.64 5.33 -1.51
C THR A 99 17.66 4.23 -1.09
N PRO A 100 17.78 3.00 -1.64
CA PRO A 100 16.85 1.92 -1.30
C PRO A 100 16.93 1.43 0.14
N MET A 101 18.08 1.59 0.80
CA MET A 101 18.38 0.88 2.06
C MET A 101 18.33 1.79 3.29
N THR A 102 17.78 2.98 3.16
CA THR A 102 17.69 3.93 4.26
C THR A 102 16.24 4.20 4.62
N GLY A 103 16.03 4.53 5.88
CA GLY A 103 14.73 4.90 6.41
C GLY A 103 14.05 3.81 7.25
N PRO A 104 12.95 4.17 7.90
CA PRO A 104 12.18 3.24 8.72
C PRO A 104 11.56 2.15 7.84
N GLY A 105 11.50 0.92 8.34
CA GLY A 105 10.92 -0.21 7.59
C GLY A 105 11.91 -0.92 6.66
N GLY A 106 13.19 -0.53 6.66
CA GLY A 106 14.32 -1.24 6.05
C GLY A 106 14.55 -0.99 4.56
N TYR A 107 13.52 -1.00 3.73
CA TYR A 107 13.64 -0.75 2.29
C TYR A 107 12.65 0.31 1.82
N THR A 108 13.15 1.27 1.08
CA THR A 108 12.33 2.29 0.43
C THR A 108 12.08 1.89 -1.03
N ASN A 109 10.83 1.70 -1.40
CA ASN A 109 10.44 1.29 -2.73
C ASN A 109 10.71 2.37 -3.81
N GLN A 110 10.70 1.97 -5.08
CA GLN A 110 11.07 2.85 -6.18
C GLN A 110 10.12 4.04 -6.31
N SER A 111 8.82 3.82 -6.25
CA SER A 111 7.82 4.88 -6.42
C SER A 111 7.97 5.97 -5.35
N LEU A 112 8.29 5.57 -4.12
CA LEU A 112 8.51 6.49 -3.03
C LEU A 112 9.84 7.24 -3.14
N ARG A 113 10.93 6.57 -3.60
CA ARG A 113 12.21 7.25 -3.88
C ARG A 113 12.06 8.30 -4.97
N GLU A 114 11.28 8.01 -6.02
CA GLU A 114 10.99 8.97 -7.09
C GLU A 114 10.22 10.18 -6.54
N ALA A 115 9.16 9.95 -5.75
CA ALA A 115 8.41 11.02 -5.09
C ALA A 115 9.29 11.83 -4.12
N TRP A 116 10.13 11.17 -3.33
CA TRP A 116 11.08 11.81 -2.42
C TRP A 116 12.05 12.74 -3.18
N ARG A 117 12.65 12.28 -4.29
CA ARG A 117 13.52 13.13 -5.11
C ARG A 117 12.79 14.36 -5.63
N CYS A 118 11.59 14.18 -6.17
CA CYS A 118 10.77 15.31 -6.61
C CYS A 118 10.51 16.31 -5.49
N ARG A 119 10.12 15.81 -4.31
CA ARG A 119 9.77 16.67 -3.16
C ARG A 119 10.98 17.29 -2.47
N VAL A 120 11.99 16.47 -2.15
CA VAL A 120 13.09 16.87 -1.27
C VAL A 120 14.24 17.50 -2.05
N GLU A 121 14.69 16.90 -3.17
CA GLU A 121 15.78 17.42 -3.98
C GLU A 121 15.31 18.53 -4.91
N HIS A 122 14.22 18.31 -5.65
CA HIS A 122 13.75 19.24 -6.67
C HIS A 122 12.73 20.26 -6.16
N LYS A 123 12.25 20.14 -4.92
CA LYS A 123 11.28 21.04 -4.28
C LYS A 123 9.95 21.21 -5.04
N LEU A 124 9.56 20.17 -5.79
CA LEU A 124 8.33 20.17 -6.57
C LEU A 124 7.10 20.01 -5.66
N SER A 125 5.95 20.49 -6.14
CA SER A 125 4.67 20.27 -5.45
C SER A 125 4.22 18.80 -5.56
N TRP A 126 3.34 18.34 -4.69
CA TRP A 126 2.79 16.98 -4.74
C TRP A 126 2.03 16.64 -6.02
N SER A 127 1.54 17.65 -6.75
CA SER A 127 0.96 17.46 -8.08
C SER A 127 1.98 17.10 -9.17
N GLN A 128 3.27 17.13 -8.86
CA GLN A 128 4.39 16.92 -9.80
C GLN A 128 5.30 15.75 -9.37
N THR A 129 4.89 14.97 -8.36
CA THR A 129 5.72 13.89 -7.78
C THR A 129 5.47 12.52 -8.39
N SER A 130 4.44 12.39 -9.20
CA SER A 130 4.01 11.13 -9.79
C SER A 130 5.09 10.59 -10.73
N GLY A 131 5.69 9.46 -10.37
CA GLY A 131 6.78 8.82 -11.09
C GLY A 131 6.31 7.73 -12.06
N ALA A 132 7.27 7.11 -12.75
CA ALA A 132 7.06 6.08 -13.75
C ALA A 132 7.28 4.65 -13.21
N ALA A 133 7.42 4.47 -11.90
CA ALA A 133 7.59 3.14 -11.31
C ALA A 133 6.40 2.23 -11.66
N ASP A 134 6.70 1.05 -12.21
CA ASP A 134 5.73 0.06 -12.69
C ASP A 134 5.41 -1.04 -11.65
N THR A 135 5.65 -0.74 -10.39
CA THR A 135 5.45 -1.63 -9.24
C THR A 135 4.09 -1.40 -8.56
N PHE A 136 3.63 -2.37 -7.75
CA PHE A 136 2.28 -2.35 -7.13
C PHE A 136 2.18 -1.62 -5.80
N GLU A 137 3.11 -0.78 -5.43
CA GLU A 137 3.22 -0.16 -4.12
C GLU A 137 2.01 0.73 -3.75
N SER A 138 1.36 1.36 -4.75
CA SER A 138 0.12 2.11 -4.50
C SER A 138 -1.06 1.23 -4.11
N ALA A 139 -1.11 -0.02 -4.58
CA ALA A 139 -2.18 -0.96 -4.23
C ALA A 139 -2.18 -1.31 -2.73
N GLU A 140 -1.03 -1.31 -2.07
CA GLU A 140 -0.93 -1.54 -0.63
C GLU A 140 -1.68 -0.47 0.15
N ARG A 141 -1.59 0.79 -0.25
CA ARG A 141 -2.31 1.90 0.35
C ARG A 141 -3.82 1.83 0.10
N ALA A 142 -4.23 1.23 -1.01
CA ALA A 142 -5.64 1.04 -1.36
C ALA A 142 -6.42 0.18 -0.36
N ILE A 143 -5.73 -0.64 0.48
CA ILE A 143 -6.37 -1.42 1.54
C ILE A 143 -7.07 -0.51 2.56
N VAL A 144 -6.41 0.55 3.00
CA VAL A 144 -6.98 1.52 3.95
C VAL A 144 -8.17 2.25 3.33
N LEU A 145 -8.08 2.62 2.05
CA LEU A 145 -9.15 3.29 1.33
C LEU A 145 -10.36 2.36 1.11
N ALA A 146 -10.12 1.09 0.78
CA ALA A 146 -11.19 0.09 0.69
C ALA A 146 -11.88 -0.14 2.04
N ALA A 147 -11.12 -0.18 3.12
CA ALA A 147 -11.68 -0.29 4.48
C ALA A 147 -12.59 0.91 4.81
N ARG A 148 -12.22 2.11 4.39
CA ARG A 148 -12.99 3.34 4.65
C ARG A 148 -14.22 3.46 3.74
N TYR A 149 -14.09 3.11 2.44
CA TYR A 149 -15.07 3.45 1.41
C TYR A 149 -15.74 2.25 0.76
N ALA A 150 -15.70 1.05 1.35
CA ALA A 150 -16.34 -0.18 0.81
C ALA A 150 -17.79 0.04 0.37
N HIS A 151 -18.55 0.87 1.10
CA HIS A 151 -19.96 1.18 0.83
C HIS A 151 -20.17 2.40 -0.08
N SER A 152 -19.10 3.03 -0.57
CA SER A 152 -19.15 4.22 -1.41
C SER A 152 -18.23 4.09 -2.63
N PRO A 153 -18.62 3.31 -3.66
CA PRO A 153 -17.74 2.96 -4.78
C PRO A 153 -17.13 4.17 -5.51
N ALA A 154 -17.88 5.25 -5.67
CA ALA A 154 -17.38 6.47 -6.31
C ALA A 154 -16.31 7.16 -5.46
N LYS A 155 -16.51 7.27 -4.12
CA LYS A 155 -15.49 7.79 -3.21
C LYS A 155 -14.27 6.87 -3.17
N LEU A 156 -14.45 5.55 -3.18
CA LEU A 156 -13.36 4.59 -3.24
C LEU A 156 -12.50 4.80 -4.48
N ALA A 157 -13.14 4.85 -5.65
CA ALA A 157 -12.44 5.02 -6.91
C ALA A 157 -11.67 6.35 -6.95
N HIS A 158 -12.31 7.45 -6.59
CA HIS A 158 -11.69 8.77 -6.53
C HIS A 158 -10.47 8.78 -5.59
N SER A 159 -10.63 8.27 -4.38
CA SER A 159 -9.55 8.25 -3.37
C SER A 159 -8.39 7.35 -3.80
N VAL A 160 -8.64 6.20 -4.42
CA VAL A 160 -7.57 5.31 -4.91
C VAL A 160 -6.80 5.96 -6.05
N VAL A 161 -7.49 6.59 -7.01
CA VAL A 161 -6.84 7.32 -8.11
C VAL A 161 -5.96 8.44 -7.55
N ALA A 162 -6.53 9.33 -6.73
CA ALA A 162 -5.81 10.45 -6.16
C ALA A 162 -4.58 9.98 -5.34
N ASN A 163 -4.74 8.95 -4.50
CA ASN A 163 -3.64 8.42 -3.71
C ASN A 163 -2.57 7.75 -4.56
N THR A 164 -2.93 7.00 -5.61
CA THR A 164 -1.98 6.38 -6.54
C THR A 164 -1.15 7.45 -7.24
N GLN A 165 -1.79 8.51 -7.72
CA GLN A 165 -1.15 9.61 -8.44
C GLN A 165 -0.13 10.39 -7.62
N LEU A 166 -0.12 10.28 -6.30
CA LEU A 166 0.95 10.89 -5.48
C LEU A 166 2.33 10.32 -5.79
N THR A 167 2.42 9.06 -6.18
CA THR A 167 3.71 8.38 -6.37
C THR A 167 3.87 7.70 -7.73
N GLN A 168 2.78 7.39 -8.44
CA GLN A 168 2.81 6.61 -9.68
C GLN A 168 1.81 7.14 -10.71
N ASN A 169 2.24 7.34 -11.95
CA ASN A 169 1.41 7.82 -13.06
C ASN A 169 1.36 6.80 -14.20
N ASP A 170 1.17 5.54 -13.86
CA ASP A 170 0.98 4.46 -14.82
C ASP A 170 -0.49 4.05 -14.87
N PRO A 171 -1.17 4.10 -16.05
CA PRO A 171 -2.58 3.75 -16.17
C PRO A 171 -2.88 2.28 -15.82
N ALA A 172 -1.95 1.36 -16.06
CA ALA A 172 -2.13 -0.06 -15.73
C ALA A 172 -2.07 -0.26 -14.21
N ILE A 173 -1.10 0.36 -13.54
CA ILE A 173 -0.99 0.34 -12.07
C ILE A 173 -2.25 0.94 -11.42
N MET A 174 -2.73 2.06 -11.96
CA MET A 174 -3.97 2.69 -11.49
C MET A 174 -5.18 1.77 -11.66
N ALA A 175 -5.33 1.16 -12.82
CA ALA A 175 -6.44 0.22 -13.09
C ALA A 175 -6.38 -1.00 -12.17
N MET A 176 -5.18 -1.56 -11.94
CA MET A 176 -4.97 -2.69 -11.04
C MET A 176 -5.21 -2.34 -9.57
N SER A 177 -4.76 -1.17 -9.12
CA SER A 177 -5.04 -0.66 -7.76
C SER A 177 -6.55 -0.46 -7.53
N LEU A 178 -7.25 0.07 -8.53
CA LEU A 178 -8.72 0.21 -8.50
C LEU A 178 -9.42 -1.15 -8.45
N ALA A 179 -9.00 -2.11 -9.28
CA ALA A 179 -9.57 -3.44 -9.29
C ALA A 179 -9.36 -4.17 -7.95
N PHE A 180 -8.15 -4.10 -7.40
CA PHE A 180 -7.83 -4.64 -6.08
C PHE A 180 -8.71 -4.03 -4.98
N ALA A 181 -8.79 -2.69 -4.93
CA ALA A 181 -9.61 -1.99 -3.95
C ALA A 181 -11.11 -2.34 -4.08
N ALA A 182 -11.60 -2.49 -5.30
CA ALA A 182 -12.98 -2.86 -5.56
C ALA A 182 -13.30 -4.29 -5.08
N VAL A 183 -12.41 -5.26 -5.34
CA VAL A 183 -12.53 -6.65 -4.81
C VAL A 183 -12.57 -6.62 -3.29
N LEU A 184 -11.58 -5.97 -2.68
CA LEU A 184 -11.49 -5.89 -1.22
C LEU A 184 -12.72 -5.21 -0.62
N GLY A 185 -13.22 -4.15 -1.24
CA GLY A 185 -14.46 -3.48 -0.85
C GLY A 185 -15.67 -4.41 -0.88
N GLN A 186 -15.80 -5.31 -1.87
CA GLN A 186 -16.87 -6.31 -1.91
C GLN A 186 -16.72 -7.35 -0.79
N LEU A 187 -15.50 -7.83 -0.53
CA LEU A 187 -15.23 -8.77 0.56
C LEU A 187 -15.57 -8.15 1.92
N ILE A 188 -15.23 -6.88 2.13
CA ILE A 188 -15.59 -6.13 3.35
C ILE A 188 -17.12 -6.04 3.50
N LYS A 189 -17.87 -5.86 2.41
CA LYS A 189 -19.34 -5.85 2.44
C LYS A 189 -19.95 -7.22 2.75
N GLY A 190 -19.20 -8.28 2.62
CA GLY A 190 -19.64 -9.63 2.91
C GLY A 190 -19.79 -10.54 1.70
N GLU A 191 -19.43 -10.05 0.51
CA GLU A 191 -19.40 -10.90 -0.67
C GLU A 191 -18.34 -12.00 -0.51
N LYS A 192 -18.59 -13.15 -1.12
CA LYS A 192 -17.63 -14.25 -1.15
C LYS A 192 -16.69 -14.12 -2.32
N MET A 193 -15.43 -14.53 -2.14
CA MET A 193 -14.50 -14.70 -3.25
C MET A 193 -15.00 -15.83 -4.15
N ARG A 194 -15.48 -15.48 -5.33
CA ARG A 194 -15.99 -16.40 -6.35
C ARG A 194 -15.45 -15.99 -7.72
N PRO A 195 -15.40 -16.88 -8.73
CA PRO A 195 -14.99 -16.53 -10.08
C PRO A 195 -15.77 -15.36 -10.67
N GLU A 196 -17.06 -15.24 -10.30
CA GLU A 196 -17.98 -14.20 -10.78
C GLU A 196 -17.67 -12.80 -10.23
N ILE A 197 -16.75 -12.68 -9.27
CA ILE A 197 -16.35 -11.38 -8.74
C ILE A 197 -15.75 -10.49 -9.84
N SER A 198 -15.14 -11.09 -10.86
CA SER A 198 -14.65 -10.38 -12.04
C SER A 198 -15.76 -9.70 -12.83
N MET A 199 -16.94 -10.32 -12.94
CA MET A 199 -18.11 -9.71 -13.60
C MET A 199 -18.66 -8.54 -12.78
N THR A 200 -18.65 -8.64 -11.48
CA THR A 200 -19.02 -7.55 -10.57
C THR A 200 -18.07 -6.36 -10.73
N LEU A 201 -16.76 -6.62 -10.85
CA LEU A 201 -15.74 -5.60 -11.11
C LEU A 201 -15.96 -4.91 -12.46
N MET A 202 -16.22 -5.66 -13.52
CA MET A 202 -16.53 -5.09 -14.85
C MET A 202 -17.78 -4.21 -14.80
N GLY A 203 -18.78 -4.58 -14.02
CA GLY A 203 -19.98 -3.78 -13.79
C GLY A 203 -19.68 -2.47 -13.04
N LEU A 204 -18.76 -2.50 -12.06
CA LEU A 204 -18.32 -1.31 -11.32
C LEU A 204 -17.51 -0.36 -12.20
N VAL A 205 -16.56 -0.87 -13.00
CA VAL A 205 -15.77 -0.07 -13.95
C VAL A 205 -16.66 0.63 -14.96
N LYS A 206 -17.68 -0.06 -15.52
CA LYS A 206 -18.65 0.55 -16.41
C LYS A 206 -19.49 1.66 -15.76
N LYS A 207 -19.77 1.56 -14.45
CA LYS A 207 -20.49 2.62 -13.71
C LYS A 207 -19.61 3.83 -13.44
N ILE A 208 -18.33 3.62 -13.12
CA ILE A 208 -17.34 4.69 -12.87
C ILE A 208 -17.06 5.45 -14.16
N GLY A 209 -16.83 4.75 -15.28
CA GLY A 209 -16.57 5.37 -16.58
C GLY A 209 -17.77 6.08 -17.23
N ARG A 210 -18.99 5.98 -16.64
CA ARG A 210 -20.17 6.75 -17.07
C ARG A 210 -20.44 7.96 -16.19
N ALA A 211 -19.71 8.10 -15.08
CA ALA A 211 -19.85 9.20 -14.12
C ALA A 211 -18.72 10.24 -14.25
N SER A 212 -17.75 9.99 -15.12
CA SER A 212 -16.69 10.90 -15.57
C SER A 212 -17.02 11.41 -16.98
#